data_5451af424bbb4a3b34153ec4f9d47d6c
#
_entry.id   5451af424bbb4a3b34153ec4f9d47d6c
#
_cell.length_a   1.000
_cell.length_b   1.000
_cell.length_c   1.000
_cell.angle_alpha   90.00
_cell.angle_beta   90.00
_cell.angle_gamma   90.00
#
_symmetry.space_group_name_H-M   'P 1'
#
loop_
_entity.id
_entity.type
_entity.pdbx_description
1 polymer ?
#
loop_
_entity_poly.entity_id
_entity_poly.type
_entity_poly.pdbx_seq_one_letter_code
_entity_poly.pdbx_strand_id
1 'polypeptide(L)'
;MKKRTPVIMNMSGIYREEKFWKGQETVWVEAEDITGTNCYCDEDARTEISCRIDKFSSEGVHFIDSGNYHYLTRLWIGKIKQPFRLLVFDNHTDMQPPAFGGLLSCGGWIVAALEELTNLRQVILIGPDENAYSQVDERLRKKVVFLSRETLLTMKEEEICGFLKNVMMDSELPVYLSVDKDVLSSKEVSTAWSQGDMKLTTLLACVETMLECGKSNEGRLLGA
;
A
#
# COMPACT_ATOMS: atom_id res chain seq x y z
N MET A 1 -11.45 -8.18 -16.68
CA MET A 1 -10.58 -6.98 -16.57
C MET A 1 -9.77 -6.82 -17.85
N LYS A 2 -9.67 -5.61 -18.40
CA LYS A 2 -8.67 -5.33 -19.43
C LYS A 2 -7.28 -5.56 -18.82
N LYS A 3 -6.43 -6.36 -19.47
CA LYS A 3 -5.03 -6.53 -19.06
C LYS A 3 -4.37 -5.14 -19.08
N ARG A 4 -3.94 -4.65 -17.93
CA ARG A 4 -3.21 -3.38 -17.82
C ARG A 4 -1.73 -3.70 -17.72
N THR A 5 -0.91 -2.95 -18.39
CA THR A 5 0.55 -3.05 -18.29
C THR A 5 0.98 -2.54 -16.94
N PRO A 6 1.72 -3.31 -16.13
CA PRO A 6 2.25 -2.86 -14.85
C PRO A 6 3.16 -1.64 -15.02
N VAL A 7 3.10 -0.73 -14.05
CA VAL A 7 3.97 0.46 -13.99
C VAL A 7 5.05 0.24 -12.94
N ILE A 8 6.29 0.52 -13.29
CA ILE A 8 7.43 0.45 -12.39
C ILE A 8 7.93 1.88 -12.15
N MET A 9 7.84 2.33 -10.91
CA MET A 9 8.46 3.58 -10.46
C MET A 9 9.93 3.30 -10.16
N ASN A 10 10.83 3.92 -10.90
CA ASN A 10 12.26 3.76 -10.70
C ASN A 10 12.81 4.96 -9.95
N MET A 11 12.86 4.86 -8.63
CA MET A 11 13.30 5.94 -7.73
C MET A 11 14.76 5.80 -7.34
N SER A 12 15.26 4.55 -7.18
CA SER A 12 16.60 4.26 -6.68
C SER A 12 17.44 3.37 -7.60
N GLY A 13 16.85 2.88 -8.68
CA GLY A 13 17.52 1.92 -9.58
C GLY A 13 17.44 0.46 -9.12
N ILE A 14 16.92 0.17 -7.92
CA ILE A 14 16.93 -1.17 -7.32
C ILE A 14 16.25 -2.22 -8.22
N TYR A 15 15.15 -1.87 -8.89
CA TYR A 15 14.45 -2.80 -9.75
C TYR A 15 15.20 -3.19 -11.02
N ARG A 16 16.24 -2.44 -11.43
CA ARG A 16 17.09 -2.80 -12.57
C ARG A 16 17.90 -4.07 -12.32
N GLU A 17 18.21 -4.35 -11.05
CA GLU A 17 18.94 -5.54 -10.63
C GLU A 17 18.01 -6.77 -10.50
N GLU A 18 16.72 -6.55 -10.36
CA GLU A 18 15.70 -7.58 -10.19
C GLU A 18 15.34 -8.25 -11.54
N LYS A 19 14.63 -9.38 -11.45
CA LYS A 19 14.27 -10.18 -12.63
C LYS A 19 12.77 -10.35 -12.84
N PHE A 20 11.93 -9.95 -11.86
CA PHE A 20 10.48 -10.20 -11.87
C PHE A 20 9.76 -9.58 -13.07
N TRP A 21 10.28 -8.50 -13.61
CA TRP A 21 9.72 -7.77 -14.76
C TRP A 21 10.20 -8.31 -16.11
N LYS A 22 11.28 -9.12 -16.15
CA LYS A 22 11.84 -9.63 -17.41
C LYS A 22 10.85 -10.58 -18.11
N GLY A 23 10.67 -10.38 -19.41
CA GLY A 23 9.75 -11.18 -20.22
C GLY A 23 8.28 -10.75 -20.10
N GLN A 24 7.99 -9.67 -19.39
CA GLN A 24 6.68 -9.04 -19.31
C GLN A 24 6.72 -7.64 -19.90
N GLU A 25 5.60 -7.22 -20.51
CA GLU A 25 5.44 -5.83 -20.91
C GLU A 25 5.24 -4.98 -19.66
N THR A 26 6.13 -4.01 -19.44
CA THR A 26 6.08 -3.09 -18.28
C THR A 26 6.36 -1.67 -18.76
N VAL A 27 5.81 -0.70 -18.06
CA VAL A 27 6.11 0.72 -18.28
C VAL A 27 6.96 1.22 -17.13
N TRP A 28 8.08 1.86 -17.46
CA TRP A 28 8.96 2.46 -16.48
C TRP A 28 8.71 3.96 -16.38
N VAL A 29 8.60 4.44 -15.17
CA VAL A 29 8.60 5.87 -14.82
C VAL A 29 9.94 6.16 -14.16
N GLU A 30 10.86 6.73 -14.93
CA GLU A 30 12.17 7.11 -14.42
C GLU A 30 12.03 8.32 -13.50
N ALA A 31 12.59 8.23 -12.32
CA ALA A 31 12.49 9.26 -11.28
C ALA A 31 13.75 9.33 -10.38
N GLU A 32 14.85 8.68 -10.77
CA GLU A 32 16.14 8.72 -10.07
C GLU A 32 16.76 10.14 -10.06
N ASP A 33 16.38 10.98 -11.02
CA ASP A 33 16.83 12.36 -11.17
C ASP A 33 16.09 13.35 -10.25
N ILE A 34 14.98 12.91 -9.61
CA ILE A 34 14.21 13.77 -8.71
C ILE A 34 14.85 13.76 -7.33
N THR A 35 15.32 14.91 -6.88
CA THR A 35 15.85 15.08 -5.51
C THR A 35 14.73 15.26 -4.49
N GLY A 36 15.03 15.13 -3.19
CA GLY A 36 14.03 15.34 -2.13
C GLY A 36 12.99 14.21 -2.00
N THR A 37 13.35 12.97 -2.40
CA THR A 37 12.43 11.84 -2.50
C THR A 37 12.69 10.72 -1.49
N ASN A 38 13.88 10.64 -0.89
CA ASN A 38 14.24 9.49 -0.04
C ASN A 38 13.63 9.60 1.36
N CYS A 39 12.78 8.68 1.74
CA CYS A 39 11.96 8.63 2.97
C CYS A 39 10.96 9.78 3.12
N TYR A 40 11.26 10.94 2.57
CA TYR A 40 10.44 12.15 2.57
C TYR A 40 10.29 12.66 1.15
N CYS A 41 9.14 13.25 0.87
CA CYS A 41 8.86 13.86 -0.42
C CYS A 41 8.53 15.33 -0.19
N ASP A 42 9.41 16.22 -0.64
CA ASP A 42 9.13 17.66 -0.62
C ASP A 42 8.10 18.04 -1.71
N GLU A 43 7.62 19.28 -1.68
CA GLU A 43 6.53 19.73 -2.54
C GLU A 43 6.95 19.78 -4.02
N ASP A 44 8.20 20.12 -4.32
CA ASP A 44 8.72 20.15 -5.69
C ASP A 44 8.82 18.71 -6.24
N ALA A 45 9.37 17.78 -5.45
CA ALA A 45 9.43 16.37 -5.80
C ALA A 45 8.02 15.76 -5.97
N ARG A 46 7.09 16.07 -5.06
CA ARG A 46 5.69 15.62 -5.14
C ARG A 46 5.03 16.09 -6.43
N THR A 47 5.25 17.35 -6.81
CA THR A 47 4.72 17.92 -8.05
C THR A 47 5.30 17.22 -9.27
N GLU A 48 6.63 17.07 -9.34
CA GLU A 48 7.31 16.45 -10.46
C GLU A 48 6.90 14.98 -10.62
N ILE A 49 6.87 14.19 -9.53
CA ILE A 49 6.41 12.80 -9.56
C ILE A 49 4.96 12.75 -10.06
N SER A 50 4.09 13.61 -9.53
CA SER A 50 2.68 13.67 -9.93
C SER A 50 2.52 13.94 -11.42
N CYS A 51 3.32 14.84 -12.00
CA CYS A 51 3.35 15.10 -13.44
C CYS A 51 3.77 13.86 -14.23
N ARG A 52 4.82 13.14 -13.80
CA ARG A 52 5.30 11.93 -14.49
C ARG A 52 4.29 10.80 -14.51
N ILE A 53 3.50 10.66 -13.44
CA ILE A 53 2.48 9.60 -13.33
C ILE A 53 1.09 10.04 -13.85
N ASP A 54 0.87 11.30 -14.21
CA ASP A 54 -0.45 11.81 -14.55
C ASP A 54 -1.14 11.04 -15.69
N LYS A 55 -0.40 10.68 -16.71
CA LYS A 55 -0.88 9.93 -17.88
C LYS A 55 -1.28 8.47 -17.60
N PHE A 56 -0.90 7.91 -16.46
CA PHE A 56 -1.18 6.52 -16.12
C PHE A 56 -2.44 6.42 -15.25
N SER A 57 -3.13 5.29 -15.33
CA SER A 57 -4.29 5.00 -14.49
C SER A 57 -3.88 4.61 -13.08
N SER A 58 -4.70 4.95 -12.09
CA SER A 58 -4.61 4.36 -10.75
C SER A 58 -5.07 2.90 -10.69
N GLU A 59 -5.67 2.38 -11.77
CA GLU A 59 -6.01 0.97 -11.86
C GLU A 59 -4.84 0.18 -12.45
N GLY A 60 -4.59 -1.01 -11.92
CA GLY A 60 -3.49 -1.89 -12.36
C GLY A 60 -2.51 -2.17 -11.23
N VAL A 61 -1.30 -2.57 -11.58
CA VAL A 61 -0.23 -2.88 -10.62
C VAL A 61 0.86 -1.82 -10.74
N HIS A 62 1.25 -1.25 -9.62
CA HIS A 62 2.29 -0.23 -9.50
C HIS A 62 3.38 -0.74 -8.56
N PHE A 63 4.57 -0.96 -9.10
CA PHE A 63 5.75 -1.25 -8.30
C PHE A 63 6.41 0.07 -7.90
N ILE A 64 6.52 0.34 -6.61
CA ILE A 64 6.85 1.66 -6.07
C ILE A 64 8.25 1.74 -5.44
N ASP A 65 9.19 0.91 -5.91
CA ASP A 65 10.57 0.87 -5.45
C ASP A 65 10.73 0.26 -4.04
N SER A 66 11.56 0.78 -3.17
CA SER A 66 11.77 0.30 -1.80
C SER A 66 10.80 0.96 -0.81
N GLY A 67 10.73 0.43 0.42
CA GLY A 67 9.88 0.98 1.50
C GLY A 67 10.11 2.47 1.80
N ASN A 68 11.31 3.01 1.47
CA ASN A 68 11.59 4.45 1.56
C ASN A 68 10.62 5.29 0.71
N TYR A 69 10.02 4.71 -0.30
CA TYR A 69 9.12 5.36 -1.24
C TYR A 69 7.65 4.92 -1.07
N HIS A 70 7.30 4.26 0.04
CA HIS A 70 5.93 3.78 0.25
C HIS A 70 4.88 4.91 0.15
N TYR A 71 5.25 6.15 0.44
CA TYR A 71 4.41 7.33 0.24
C TYR A 71 3.91 7.52 -1.21
N LEU A 72 4.54 6.91 -2.22
CA LEU A 72 4.07 6.95 -3.60
C LEU A 72 2.65 6.39 -3.73
N THR A 73 2.27 5.44 -2.88
CA THR A 73 0.89 4.95 -2.80
C THR A 73 -0.10 6.10 -2.63
N ARG A 74 0.22 7.13 -1.78
CA ARG A 74 -0.62 8.32 -1.60
C ARG A 74 -0.84 9.07 -2.92
N LEU A 75 0.18 9.14 -3.80
CA LEU A 75 0.07 9.82 -5.08
C LEU A 75 -0.81 9.03 -6.06
N TRP A 76 -0.64 7.71 -6.11
CA TRP A 76 -1.46 6.83 -6.94
C TRP A 76 -2.93 6.84 -6.55
N ILE A 77 -3.26 6.65 -5.26
CA ILE A 77 -4.64 6.66 -4.78
C ILE A 77 -5.29 8.04 -4.86
N GLY A 78 -4.50 9.12 -4.86
CA GLY A 78 -4.98 10.48 -5.07
C GLY A 78 -5.64 10.72 -6.44
N LYS A 79 -5.39 9.83 -7.40
CA LYS A 79 -6.00 9.86 -8.74
C LYS A 79 -7.38 9.21 -8.78
N ILE A 80 -7.80 8.50 -7.71
CA ILE A 80 -9.11 7.82 -7.65
C ILE A 80 -10.21 8.86 -7.44
N LYS A 81 -11.17 8.93 -8.37
CA LYS A 81 -12.23 9.95 -8.40
C LYS A 81 -13.56 9.50 -7.77
N GLN A 82 -13.65 8.27 -7.31
CA GLN A 82 -14.82 7.71 -6.64
C GLN A 82 -14.52 7.36 -5.18
N PRO A 83 -15.51 7.27 -4.29
CA PRO A 83 -15.29 6.76 -2.94
C PRO A 83 -14.68 5.35 -2.97
N PHE A 84 -13.69 5.11 -2.12
CA PHE A 84 -12.96 3.85 -2.07
C PHE A 84 -12.42 3.57 -0.66
N ARG A 85 -11.94 2.34 -0.47
CA ARG A 85 -11.21 1.89 0.70
C ARG A 85 -9.78 1.54 0.33
N LEU A 86 -8.87 1.68 1.27
CA LEU A 86 -7.46 1.30 1.13
C LEU A 86 -7.19 0.10 2.03
N LEU A 87 -6.65 -0.98 1.50
CA LEU A 87 -6.16 -2.11 2.26
C LEU A 87 -4.64 -2.13 2.20
N VAL A 88 -4.00 -2.18 3.36
CA VAL A 88 -2.54 -2.13 3.51
C VAL A 88 -2.07 -3.33 4.28
N PHE A 89 -1.12 -4.07 3.70
CA PHE A 89 -0.26 -5.02 4.40
C PHE A 89 1.08 -4.35 4.67
N ASP A 90 1.47 -4.24 5.93
CA ASP A 90 2.67 -3.53 6.36
C ASP A 90 3.07 -4.00 7.76
N ASN A 91 4.34 -3.95 8.10
CA ASN A 91 4.78 -4.12 9.48
C ASN A 91 4.71 -2.81 10.29
N HIS A 92 4.59 -1.68 9.59
CA HIS A 92 4.52 -0.34 10.16
C HIS A 92 3.10 0.22 10.06
N THR A 93 2.77 1.19 10.91
CA THR A 93 1.45 1.83 10.81
C THR A 93 1.36 2.81 9.66
N ASP A 94 2.48 3.37 9.23
CA ASP A 94 2.56 4.48 8.28
C ASP A 94 1.59 5.65 8.60
N MET A 95 1.29 5.76 9.91
CA MET A 95 0.39 6.77 10.48
C MET A 95 1.10 7.64 11.51
N GLN A 96 2.40 7.84 11.35
CA GLN A 96 3.16 8.78 12.17
C GLN A 96 2.70 10.22 11.89
N PRO A 97 2.73 11.10 12.90
CA PRO A 97 2.45 12.51 12.70
C PRO A 97 3.40 13.10 11.64
N PRO A 98 2.94 14.07 10.84
CA PRO A 98 3.79 14.73 9.86
C PRO A 98 5.05 15.30 10.51
N ALA A 99 6.21 14.95 9.98
CA ALA A 99 7.49 15.53 10.39
C ALA A 99 7.79 16.79 9.58
N PHE A 100 8.64 17.66 10.14
CA PHE A 100 9.24 18.80 9.40
C PHE A 100 8.25 19.61 8.56
N GLY A 101 7.25 20.20 9.19
CA GLY A 101 6.34 21.14 8.52
C GLY A 101 5.32 20.51 7.56
N GLY A 102 5.04 19.22 7.72
CA GLY A 102 3.98 18.54 6.96
C GLY A 102 4.48 17.85 5.69
N LEU A 103 5.78 17.58 5.57
CA LEU A 103 6.33 16.79 4.47
C LEU A 103 5.69 15.41 4.39
N LEU A 104 5.35 14.99 3.18
CA LEU A 104 4.91 13.62 2.92
C LEU A 104 6.08 12.66 3.19
N SER A 105 5.84 11.59 3.95
CA SER A 105 6.88 10.63 4.33
C SER A 105 6.41 9.19 4.19
N CYS A 106 7.36 8.25 4.09
CA CYS A 106 7.04 6.82 4.07
C CYS A 106 6.30 6.39 5.34
N GLY A 107 6.67 6.90 6.53
CA GLY A 107 6.02 6.54 7.79
C GLY A 107 4.74 7.33 8.13
N GLY A 108 4.32 8.30 7.32
CA GLY A 108 3.17 9.18 7.60
C GLY A 108 2.16 9.32 6.46
N TRP A 109 2.34 8.59 5.38
CA TRP A 109 1.54 8.77 4.16
C TRP A 109 0.05 8.40 4.33
N ILE A 110 -0.27 7.47 5.23
CA ILE A 110 -1.67 7.11 5.51
C ILE A 110 -2.40 8.26 6.21
N VAL A 111 -1.72 8.99 7.12
CA VAL A 111 -2.29 10.20 7.73
C VAL A 111 -2.60 11.24 6.65
N ALA A 112 -1.60 11.55 5.81
CA ALA A 112 -1.79 12.47 4.70
C ALA A 112 -2.94 12.04 3.76
N ALA A 113 -3.06 10.73 3.47
CA ALA A 113 -4.15 10.21 2.67
C ALA A 113 -5.52 10.40 3.34
N LEU A 114 -5.65 10.10 4.64
CA LEU A 114 -6.90 10.23 5.38
C LEU A 114 -7.35 11.70 5.58
N GLU A 115 -6.40 12.63 5.63
CA GLU A 115 -6.67 14.06 5.81
C GLU A 115 -6.95 14.78 4.48
N GLU A 116 -6.21 14.43 3.43
CA GLU A 116 -6.27 15.15 2.15
C GLU A 116 -7.24 14.53 1.13
N LEU A 117 -7.48 13.20 1.18
CA LEU A 117 -8.30 12.52 0.17
C LEU A 117 -9.74 12.33 0.63
N THR A 118 -10.63 13.19 0.19
CA THR A 118 -12.05 13.12 0.52
C THR A 118 -12.73 11.83 0.01
N ASN A 119 -12.18 11.17 -1.00
CA ASN A 119 -12.68 9.91 -1.54
C ASN A 119 -12.23 8.68 -0.74
N LEU A 120 -11.17 8.77 0.08
CA LEU A 120 -10.75 7.69 0.95
C LEU A 120 -11.69 7.60 2.17
N ARG A 121 -12.47 6.53 2.26
CA ARG A 121 -13.50 6.36 3.29
C ARG A 121 -13.03 5.54 4.48
N GLN A 122 -12.17 4.58 4.26
CA GLN A 122 -11.69 3.67 5.27
C GLN A 122 -10.33 3.10 4.89
N VAL A 123 -9.49 2.86 5.86
CA VAL A 123 -8.26 2.09 5.74
C VAL A 123 -8.45 0.75 6.44
N ILE A 124 -8.00 -0.33 5.83
CA ILE A 124 -7.86 -1.65 6.45
C ILE A 124 -6.35 -1.87 6.58
N LEU A 125 -5.85 -1.89 7.80
CA LEU A 125 -4.43 -1.98 8.10
C LEU A 125 -4.12 -3.32 8.77
N ILE A 126 -3.23 -4.10 8.17
CA ILE A 126 -2.92 -5.47 8.57
C ILE A 126 -1.41 -5.62 8.76
N GLY A 127 -0.99 -6.02 9.94
CA GLY A 127 0.40 -6.39 10.22
C GLY A 127 1.14 -5.59 11.28
N PRO A 128 0.88 -4.30 11.53
CA PRO A 128 1.59 -3.57 12.57
C PRO A 128 1.31 -4.11 13.97
N ASP A 129 2.25 -3.92 14.90
CA ASP A 129 2.04 -4.26 16.30
C ASP A 129 1.02 -3.35 17.01
N GLU A 130 0.37 -3.87 18.06
CA GLU A 130 -0.67 -3.14 18.79
C GLU A 130 -0.11 -1.90 19.49
N ASN A 131 1.12 -1.94 19.96
CA ASN A 131 1.72 -0.82 20.66
C ASN A 131 1.95 0.36 19.71
N ALA A 132 2.52 0.11 18.51
CA ALA A 132 2.68 1.13 17.49
C ALA A 132 1.32 1.72 17.07
N TYR A 133 0.31 0.88 16.86
CA TYR A 133 -1.03 1.34 16.52
C TYR A 133 -1.69 2.14 17.63
N SER A 134 -1.43 1.82 18.91
CA SER A 134 -1.96 2.56 20.05
C SER A 134 -1.49 4.02 20.10
N GLN A 135 -0.34 4.35 19.48
CA GLN A 135 0.20 5.70 19.39
C GLN A 135 -0.46 6.56 18.29
N VAL A 136 -1.22 5.95 17.39
CA VAL A 136 -1.94 6.68 16.34
C VAL A 136 -3.06 7.52 16.94
N ASP A 137 -3.26 8.74 16.43
CA ASP A 137 -4.34 9.65 16.85
C ASP A 137 -5.70 8.93 16.81
N GLU A 138 -6.44 9.00 17.93
CA GLU A 138 -7.74 8.34 18.08
C GLU A 138 -8.75 8.75 16.99
N ARG A 139 -8.70 9.99 16.51
CA ARG A 139 -9.59 10.47 15.45
C ARG A 139 -9.36 9.74 14.15
N LEU A 140 -8.10 9.40 13.85
CA LEU A 140 -7.73 8.66 12.65
C LEU A 140 -8.06 7.18 12.81
N ARG A 141 -7.82 6.60 14.00
CA ARG A 141 -8.17 5.19 14.28
C ARG A 141 -9.64 4.86 14.02
N LYS A 142 -10.55 5.82 14.20
CA LYS A 142 -12.00 5.65 13.88
C LYS A 142 -12.28 5.36 12.39
N LYS A 143 -11.33 5.66 11.52
CA LYS A 143 -11.41 5.37 10.07
C LYS A 143 -10.64 4.10 9.67
N VAL A 144 -10.10 3.36 10.64
CA VAL A 144 -9.23 2.22 10.40
C VAL A 144 -9.84 0.94 10.95
N VAL A 145 -9.94 -0.08 10.13
CA VAL A 145 -10.10 -1.47 10.57
C VAL A 145 -8.70 -2.03 10.73
N PHE A 146 -8.37 -2.49 11.93
CA PHE A 146 -7.02 -2.91 12.27
C PHE A 146 -6.96 -4.39 12.61
N LEU A 147 -5.96 -5.09 12.05
CA LEU A 147 -5.62 -6.46 12.40
C LEU A 147 -4.13 -6.52 12.76
N SER A 148 -3.87 -6.65 14.04
CA SER A 148 -2.51 -6.57 14.57
C SER A 148 -1.66 -7.80 14.23
N ARG A 149 -0.33 -7.60 14.27
CA ARG A 149 0.67 -8.66 14.18
C ARG A 149 0.44 -9.76 15.22
N GLU A 150 0.14 -9.37 16.46
CA GLU A 150 -0.12 -10.29 17.57
C GLU A 150 -1.36 -11.16 17.29
N THR A 151 -2.41 -10.55 16.77
CA THR A 151 -3.64 -11.28 16.38
C THR A 151 -3.36 -12.23 15.22
N LEU A 152 -2.64 -11.78 14.18
CA LEU A 152 -2.25 -12.61 13.04
C LEU A 152 -1.48 -13.85 13.45
N LEU A 153 -0.59 -13.75 14.44
CA LEU A 153 0.18 -14.90 14.95
C LEU A 153 -0.69 -15.97 15.62
N THR A 154 -1.89 -15.63 16.06
CA THR A 154 -2.84 -16.58 16.67
C THR A 154 -3.82 -17.17 15.68
N MET A 155 -3.99 -16.57 14.51
CA MET A 155 -4.94 -16.97 13.49
C MET A 155 -4.35 -18.00 12.52
N LYS A 156 -5.20 -18.90 12.05
CA LYS A 156 -4.89 -19.75 10.89
C LYS A 156 -5.10 -18.97 9.59
N GLU A 157 -4.48 -19.42 8.52
CA GLU A 157 -4.58 -18.81 7.19
C GLU A 157 -6.04 -18.65 6.73
N GLU A 158 -6.87 -19.70 6.96
CA GLU A 158 -8.28 -19.65 6.59
C GLU A 158 -9.08 -18.60 7.37
N GLU A 159 -8.68 -18.33 8.62
CA GLU A 159 -9.31 -17.30 9.46
C GLU A 159 -8.95 -15.89 8.99
N ILE A 160 -7.69 -15.70 8.57
CA ILE A 160 -7.22 -14.43 7.98
C ILE A 160 -7.93 -14.16 6.65
N CYS A 161 -8.00 -15.16 5.76
CA CYS A 161 -8.74 -15.06 4.51
C CYS A 161 -10.24 -14.82 4.74
N GLY A 162 -10.84 -15.47 5.74
CA GLY A 162 -12.22 -15.24 6.17
C GLY A 162 -12.47 -13.82 6.65
N PHE A 163 -11.57 -13.28 7.46
CA PHE A 163 -11.62 -11.87 7.87
C PHE A 163 -11.60 -10.93 6.66
N LEU A 164 -10.65 -11.13 5.74
CA LEU A 164 -10.56 -10.32 4.52
C LEU A 164 -11.83 -10.40 3.67
N LYS A 165 -12.36 -11.61 3.47
CA LYS A 165 -13.61 -11.80 2.73
C LYS A 165 -14.74 -11.02 3.37
N ASN A 166 -14.90 -11.08 4.68
CA ASN A 166 -15.91 -10.32 5.40
C ASN A 166 -15.72 -8.82 5.22
N VAL A 167 -14.48 -8.31 5.38
CA VAL A 167 -14.15 -6.90 5.15
C VAL A 167 -14.46 -6.47 3.72
N MET A 168 -14.16 -7.31 2.72
CA MET A 168 -14.46 -7.00 1.32
C MET A 168 -15.97 -6.94 1.05
N MET A 169 -16.75 -7.81 1.70
CA MET A 169 -18.19 -7.91 1.51
C MET A 169 -19.02 -6.91 2.35
N ASP A 170 -18.43 -6.37 3.42
CA ASP A 170 -19.12 -5.42 4.34
C ASP A 170 -19.39 -4.05 3.69
N SER A 171 -18.90 -3.81 2.49
CA SER A 171 -19.09 -2.55 1.78
C SER A 171 -19.02 -2.72 0.26
N GLU A 172 -19.89 -2.02 -0.46
CA GLU A 172 -19.86 -1.94 -1.93
C GLU A 172 -18.71 -1.06 -2.47
N LEU A 173 -17.99 -0.35 -1.58
CA LEU A 173 -16.90 0.52 -2.00
C LEU A 173 -15.74 -0.32 -2.54
N PRO A 174 -15.18 0.08 -3.69
CA PRO A 174 -14.00 -0.59 -4.22
C PRO A 174 -12.79 -0.40 -3.31
N VAL A 175 -11.83 -1.31 -3.44
CA VAL A 175 -10.61 -1.35 -2.64
C VAL A 175 -9.39 -1.12 -3.52
N TYR A 176 -8.44 -0.33 -3.04
CA TYR A 176 -7.08 -0.28 -3.53
C TYR A 176 -6.19 -1.05 -2.55
N LEU A 177 -5.32 -1.92 -3.07
CA LEU A 177 -4.39 -2.71 -2.26
C LEU A 177 -3.03 -2.02 -2.22
N SER A 178 -2.39 -1.99 -1.05
CA SER A 178 -0.97 -1.65 -0.89
C SER A 178 -0.27 -2.75 -0.11
N VAL A 179 0.90 -3.16 -0.57
CA VAL A 179 1.70 -4.20 0.10
C VAL A 179 3.11 -3.68 0.28
N ASP A 180 3.50 -3.46 1.54
CA ASP A 180 4.92 -3.40 1.90
C ASP A 180 5.41 -4.82 2.22
N LYS A 181 6.50 -5.22 1.58
CA LYS A 181 7.08 -6.57 1.75
C LYS A 181 7.63 -6.81 3.15
N ASP A 182 7.81 -5.75 3.94
CA ASP A 182 8.30 -5.88 5.31
C ASP A 182 7.24 -6.46 6.28
N VAL A 183 5.97 -6.57 5.87
CA VAL A 183 4.97 -7.38 6.58
C VAL A 183 5.39 -8.85 6.69
N LEU A 184 6.21 -9.31 5.75
CA LEU A 184 6.70 -10.67 5.71
C LEU A 184 7.83 -10.90 6.72
N SER A 185 7.96 -12.15 7.15
CA SER A 185 9.07 -12.52 8.04
C SER A 185 10.43 -12.45 7.32
N SER A 186 11.48 -12.22 8.08
CA SER A 186 12.86 -12.20 7.57
C SER A 186 13.34 -13.56 7.00
N LYS A 187 12.56 -14.62 7.18
CA LYS A 187 12.79 -15.92 6.54
C LYS A 187 12.29 -15.97 5.11
N GLU A 188 11.34 -15.12 4.75
CA GLU A 188 10.72 -15.06 3.43
C GLU A 188 11.43 -14.07 2.52
N VAL A 189 11.79 -12.90 3.04
CA VAL A 189 12.41 -11.82 2.29
C VAL A 189 13.34 -11.01 3.20
N SER A 190 14.31 -10.32 2.63
CA SER A 190 15.13 -9.34 3.36
C SER A 190 14.76 -7.94 2.89
N THR A 191 14.43 -7.05 3.82
CA THR A 191 14.14 -5.64 3.56
C THR A 191 15.07 -4.75 4.37
N ALA A 192 15.12 -3.47 4.04
CA ALA A 192 15.92 -2.48 4.78
C ALA A 192 15.24 -2.01 6.08
N TRP A 193 13.94 -2.30 6.25
CA TRP A 193 13.13 -1.93 7.41
C TRP A 193 12.92 -3.11 8.35
N SER A 194 12.47 -2.84 9.57
CA SER A 194 12.05 -3.90 10.50
C SER A 194 10.91 -4.72 9.89
N GLN A 195 10.93 -6.02 10.13
CA GLN A 195 10.03 -6.95 9.46
C GLN A 195 9.02 -7.59 10.40
N GLY A 196 7.89 -7.93 9.84
CA GLY A 196 6.82 -8.68 10.48
C GLY A 196 7.11 -10.18 10.57
N ASP A 197 6.04 -10.95 10.72
CA ASP A 197 6.08 -12.41 10.86
C ASP A 197 5.22 -13.15 9.84
N MET A 198 4.57 -12.44 8.90
CA MET A 198 3.68 -13.06 7.93
C MET A 198 4.47 -13.99 7.00
N LYS A 199 3.90 -15.14 6.68
CA LYS A 199 4.43 -16.04 5.65
C LYS A 199 4.02 -15.55 4.27
N LEU A 200 4.89 -15.77 3.28
CA LEU A 200 4.58 -15.44 1.89
C LEU A 200 3.33 -16.20 1.40
N THR A 201 3.17 -17.47 1.77
CA THR A 201 1.99 -18.27 1.42
C THR A 201 0.70 -17.61 1.91
N THR A 202 0.70 -17.12 3.15
CA THR A 202 -0.47 -16.45 3.74
C THR A 202 -0.78 -15.12 3.04
N LEU A 203 0.23 -14.31 2.72
CA LEU A 203 0.03 -13.09 1.94
C LEU A 203 -0.56 -13.39 0.56
N LEU A 204 -0.04 -14.42 -0.13
CA LEU A 204 -0.56 -14.83 -1.45
C LEU A 204 -2.02 -15.32 -1.34
N ALA A 205 -2.37 -16.13 -0.34
CA ALA A 205 -3.74 -16.56 -0.11
C ALA A 205 -4.70 -15.38 0.16
N CYS A 206 -4.22 -14.37 0.90
CA CYS A 206 -4.95 -13.11 1.12
C CYS A 206 -5.22 -12.36 -0.20
N VAL A 207 -4.19 -12.20 -1.03
CA VAL A 207 -4.30 -11.51 -2.34
C VAL A 207 -5.25 -12.29 -3.27
N GLU A 208 -5.13 -13.61 -3.32
CA GLU A 208 -6.04 -14.48 -4.10
C GLU A 208 -7.49 -14.32 -3.65
N THR A 209 -7.74 -14.33 -2.33
CA THR A 209 -9.07 -14.08 -1.76
C THR A 209 -9.63 -12.73 -2.21
N MET A 210 -8.84 -11.67 -2.20
CA MET A 210 -9.26 -10.35 -2.66
C MET A 210 -9.58 -10.34 -4.16
N LEU A 211 -8.76 -10.99 -4.98
CA LEU A 211 -8.99 -11.11 -6.42
C LEU A 211 -10.27 -11.88 -6.74
N GLU A 212 -10.59 -12.93 -5.98
CA GLU A 212 -11.82 -13.69 -6.11
C GLU A 212 -13.05 -12.84 -5.74
N CYS A 213 -13.00 -12.13 -4.62
CA CYS A 213 -14.04 -11.19 -4.22
C CYS A 213 -14.24 -10.09 -5.29
N GLY A 214 -13.17 -9.60 -5.89
CA GLY A 214 -13.22 -8.60 -6.96
C GLY A 214 -13.85 -9.11 -8.27
N LYS A 215 -13.88 -10.43 -8.51
CA LYS A 215 -14.54 -11.04 -9.69
C LYS A 215 -16.05 -11.23 -9.50
N SER A 216 -16.49 -11.37 -8.27
CA SER A 216 -17.89 -11.73 -7.92
C SER A 216 -18.87 -10.56 -7.88
N ASN A 217 -18.58 -9.40 -8.42
CA ASN A 217 -19.37 -8.15 -8.36
C ASN A 217 -19.56 -7.52 -6.97
N GLU A 218 -19.13 -8.17 -5.90
CA GLU A 218 -19.37 -7.73 -4.53
C GLU A 218 -18.20 -6.97 -3.91
N GLY A 219 -17.06 -6.92 -4.59
CA GLY A 219 -15.89 -6.16 -4.14
C GLY A 219 -14.96 -5.86 -5.32
N ARG A 220 -14.94 -4.65 -5.80
CA ARG A 220 -14.08 -4.25 -6.92
C ARG A 220 -12.68 -3.91 -6.42
N LEU A 221 -11.66 -4.65 -6.85
CA LEU A 221 -10.27 -4.26 -6.69
C LEU A 221 -9.90 -3.26 -7.78
N LEU A 222 -9.49 -2.04 -7.39
CA LEU A 222 -9.12 -0.96 -8.31
C LEU A 222 -7.70 -1.13 -8.84
N GLY A 223 -6.76 -1.41 -7.95
CA GLY A 223 -5.35 -1.51 -8.27
C GLY A 223 -4.52 -1.90 -7.05
N ALA A 224 -3.21 -2.06 -7.26
CA ALA A 224 -2.23 -2.35 -6.23
C ALA A 224 -0.91 -1.63 -6.54
#